data_6ec9aee58dd5b35f035833c73e6d878d
#
_entry.id   6ec9aee58dd5b35f035833c73e6d878d
#
_cell.length_a   1.000
_cell.length_b   1.000
_cell.length_c   1.000
_cell.angle_alpha   90.00
_cell.angle_beta   90.00
_cell.angle_gamma   90.00
#
_symmetry.space_group_name_H-M   'P 1'
#
loop_
_entity.id
_entity.type
_entity.pdbx_description
1 polymer ?
#
loop_
_entity_poly.entity_id
_entity_poly.type
_entity_poly.pdbx_seq_one_letter_code
_entity_poly.pdbx_strand_id
1 'polypeptide(L)'
;LEVQHNNPYAYDSYSAYSYNSSNSIFGGVIFSSIVIAILLVIALLASLYTIFVGNAVSVGGCRYFMENREHQTSASKVFYGFQNGRYGNVVKTMFFRDLFILLWTLLLIVPGIIKSYSYRLVPYILSENPHMDRKRALELSQQMMDGHKMEAFVLELSFFGWFLLSALTCGL
;
A
#
# COMPACT_ATOMS: atom_id res chain seq x y z
N LEU A 1 -39.69 -60.42 10.54
CA LEU A 1 -39.72 -60.07 9.10
C LEU A 1 -40.13 -58.62 9.00
N GLU A 2 -39.13 -57.76 8.99
CA GLU A 2 -39.29 -56.32 8.84
C GLU A 2 -39.33 -56.02 7.35
N VAL A 3 -40.53 -55.64 6.88
CA VAL A 3 -40.75 -55.21 5.49
C VAL A 3 -40.19 -53.76 5.40
N GLN A 4 -38.98 -53.67 4.89
CA GLN A 4 -38.43 -52.36 4.48
C GLN A 4 -39.33 -51.77 3.37
N HIS A 5 -40.16 -50.80 3.72
CA HIS A 5 -40.99 -50.11 2.78
C HIS A 5 -40.11 -49.23 1.91
N ASN A 6 -39.72 -49.77 0.72
CA ASN A 6 -39.01 -49.02 -0.29
C ASN A 6 -39.92 -47.88 -0.80
N ASN A 7 -39.73 -46.72 -0.24
CA ASN A 7 -40.46 -45.53 -0.66
C ASN A 7 -39.75 -44.91 -1.87
N PRO A 8 -40.21 -45.05 -3.11
CA PRO A 8 -39.58 -44.52 -4.29
C PRO A 8 -39.43 -43.00 -4.30
N TYR A 9 -40.31 -42.30 -3.58
CA TYR A 9 -40.28 -40.84 -3.44
C TYR A 9 -39.13 -40.35 -2.57
N ALA A 10 -38.54 -41.19 -1.72
CA ALA A 10 -37.40 -40.81 -0.91
C ALA A 10 -36.14 -40.64 -1.77
N TYR A 11 -35.95 -41.48 -2.80
CA TYR A 11 -34.80 -41.39 -3.69
C TYR A 11 -34.83 -40.12 -4.56
N ASP A 12 -36.00 -39.72 -5.07
CA ASP A 12 -36.13 -38.49 -5.86
C ASP A 12 -35.89 -37.23 -5.02
N SER A 13 -36.32 -37.24 -3.74
CA SER A 13 -36.06 -36.11 -2.87
C SER A 13 -34.57 -35.95 -2.51
N TYR A 14 -33.86 -37.05 -2.27
CA TYR A 14 -32.39 -37.01 -2.01
C TYR A 14 -31.61 -36.55 -3.24
N SER A 15 -31.98 -36.98 -4.41
CA SER A 15 -31.32 -36.53 -5.66
C SER A 15 -31.55 -35.05 -5.97
N ALA A 16 -32.75 -34.55 -5.72
CA ALA A 16 -33.08 -33.12 -5.85
C ALA A 16 -32.35 -32.24 -4.83
N TYR A 17 -32.23 -32.69 -3.57
CA TYR A 17 -31.46 -31.98 -2.55
C TYR A 17 -29.97 -31.95 -2.88
N SER A 18 -29.39 -33.06 -3.35
CA SER A 18 -27.98 -33.16 -3.74
C SER A 18 -27.69 -32.25 -4.94
N TYR A 19 -28.55 -32.20 -5.95
CA TYR A 19 -28.40 -31.35 -7.11
C TYR A 19 -28.50 -29.88 -6.79
N ASN A 20 -29.47 -29.46 -5.96
CA ASN A 20 -29.61 -28.07 -5.53
C ASN A 20 -28.46 -27.61 -4.63
N SER A 21 -27.98 -28.47 -3.73
CA SER A 21 -26.84 -28.18 -2.87
C SER A 21 -25.55 -27.99 -3.68
N SER A 22 -25.27 -28.87 -4.66
CA SER A 22 -24.09 -28.73 -5.52
C SER A 22 -24.14 -27.46 -6.35
N ASN A 23 -25.27 -27.12 -6.94
CA ASN A 23 -25.42 -25.89 -7.74
C ASN A 23 -25.27 -24.61 -6.91
N SER A 24 -25.74 -24.61 -5.67
CA SER A 24 -25.56 -23.47 -4.77
C SER A 24 -24.09 -23.29 -4.35
N ILE A 25 -23.36 -24.37 -4.12
CA ILE A 25 -21.91 -24.35 -3.82
C ILE A 25 -21.12 -23.86 -5.05
N PHE A 26 -21.41 -24.39 -6.23
CA PHE A 26 -20.75 -23.93 -7.47
C PHE A 26 -21.04 -22.46 -7.76
N GLY A 27 -22.29 -22.00 -7.58
CA GLY A 27 -22.66 -20.59 -7.71
C GLY A 27 -21.90 -19.70 -6.72
N GLY A 28 -21.80 -20.13 -5.47
CA GLY A 28 -21.01 -19.42 -4.44
C GLY A 28 -19.53 -19.32 -4.76
N VAL A 29 -18.92 -20.41 -5.24
CA VAL A 29 -17.49 -20.43 -5.64
C VAL A 29 -17.26 -19.52 -6.86
N ILE A 30 -18.12 -19.55 -7.86
CA ILE A 30 -18.00 -18.67 -9.03
C ILE A 30 -18.16 -17.21 -8.61
N PHE A 31 -19.16 -16.89 -7.80
CA PHE A 31 -19.36 -15.53 -7.30
C PHE A 31 -18.16 -15.03 -6.50
N SER A 32 -17.64 -15.82 -5.57
CA SER A 32 -16.46 -15.46 -4.79
C SER A 32 -15.21 -15.28 -5.64
N SER A 33 -15.01 -16.11 -6.66
CA SER A 33 -13.87 -15.98 -7.58
C SER A 33 -13.95 -14.70 -8.43
N ILE A 34 -15.14 -14.30 -8.86
CA ILE A 34 -15.35 -13.02 -9.57
C ILE A 34 -15.04 -11.84 -8.66
N VAL A 35 -15.55 -11.87 -7.42
CA VAL A 35 -15.28 -10.80 -6.43
C VAL A 35 -13.78 -10.68 -6.16
N ILE A 36 -13.09 -11.80 -5.94
CA ILE A 36 -11.63 -11.81 -5.74
C ILE A 36 -10.90 -11.23 -6.97
N ALA A 37 -11.30 -11.63 -8.17
CA ALA A 37 -10.70 -11.11 -9.41
C ALA A 37 -10.89 -9.59 -9.53
N ILE A 38 -12.07 -9.06 -9.22
CA ILE A 38 -12.33 -7.62 -9.22
C ILE A 38 -11.46 -6.91 -8.19
N LEU A 39 -11.36 -7.45 -6.96
CA LEU A 39 -10.51 -6.88 -5.92
C LEU A 39 -9.03 -6.86 -6.32
N LEU A 40 -8.54 -7.92 -6.98
CA LEU A 40 -7.17 -7.97 -7.50
C LEU A 40 -6.93 -6.91 -8.59
N VAL A 41 -7.88 -6.70 -9.48
CA VAL A 41 -7.79 -5.65 -10.51
C VAL A 41 -7.77 -4.27 -9.87
N ILE A 42 -8.64 -4.01 -8.89
CA ILE A 42 -8.66 -2.73 -8.15
C ILE A 42 -7.33 -2.51 -7.42
N ALA A 43 -6.81 -3.53 -6.74
CA ALA A 43 -5.53 -3.46 -6.04
C ALA A 43 -4.37 -3.16 -7.00
N LEU A 44 -4.37 -3.78 -8.19
CA LEU A 44 -3.39 -3.53 -9.24
C LEU A 44 -3.47 -2.08 -9.76
N LEU A 45 -4.67 -1.59 -10.06
CA LEU A 45 -4.88 -0.21 -10.49
C LEU A 45 -4.46 0.80 -9.41
N ALA A 46 -4.79 0.53 -8.15
CA ALA A 46 -4.39 1.36 -7.02
C ALA A 46 -2.86 1.39 -6.84
N SER A 47 -2.18 0.25 -7.00
CA SER A 47 -0.72 0.20 -6.92
C SER A 47 -0.05 0.95 -8.06
N LEU A 48 -0.56 0.82 -9.29
CA LEU A 48 -0.09 1.61 -10.43
C LEU A 48 -0.28 3.11 -10.20
N TYR A 49 -1.46 3.52 -9.72
CA TYR A 49 -1.73 4.91 -9.37
C TYR A 49 -0.73 5.43 -8.33
N THR A 50 -0.48 4.69 -7.27
CA THR A 50 0.48 5.07 -6.22
C THR A 50 1.89 5.21 -6.77
N ILE A 51 2.35 4.29 -7.62
CA ILE A 51 3.69 4.32 -8.21
C ILE A 51 3.86 5.53 -9.13
N PHE A 52 2.90 5.79 -10.01
CA PHE A 52 3.05 6.81 -11.05
C PHE A 52 2.61 8.21 -10.57
N VAL A 53 1.57 8.31 -9.79
CA VAL A 53 1.01 9.61 -9.37
C VAL A 53 1.34 9.90 -7.91
N GLY A 54 1.04 8.98 -6.99
CA GLY A 54 1.20 9.18 -5.56
C GLY A 54 2.64 9.54 -5.18
N ASN A 55 3.62 8.85 -5.74
CA ASN A 55 5.04 9.13 -5.47
C ASN A 55 5.47 10.51 -5.98
N ALA A 56 5.01 10.92 -7.16
CA ALA A 56 5.33 12.25 -7.70
C ALA A 56 4.67 13.38 -6.89
N VAL A 57 3.42 13.18 -6.46
CA VAL A 57 2.71 14.10 -5.56
C VAL A 57 3.37 14.17 -4.19
N SER A 58 3.85 13.06 -3.64
CA SER A 58 4.58 13.02 -2.36
C SER A 58 5.82 13.90 -2.40
N VAL A 59 6.64 13.79 -3.45
CA VAL A 59 7.83 14.64 -3.64
C VAL A 59 7.46 16.10 -3.80
N GLY A 60 6.39 16.41 -4.57
CA GLY A 60 5.87 17.76 -4.70
C GLY A 60 5.34 18.33 -3.39
N GLY A 61 4.67 17.52 -2.59
CA GLY A 61 4.23 17.87 -1.24
C GLY A 61 5.39 18.22 -0.32
N CYS A 62 6.44 17.39 -0.29
CA CYS A 62 7.66 17.69 0.46
C CYS A 62 8.25 19.04 0.05
N ARG A 63 8.32 19.31 -1.25
CA ARG A 63 8.80 20.61 -1.79
C ARG A 63 7.94 21.77 -1.34
N TYR A 64 6.62 21.63 -1.42
CA TYR A 64 5.68 22.65 -0.96
C TYR A 64 5.88 22.98 0.53
N PHE A 65 5.97 21.99 1.40
CA PHE A 65 6.16 22.21 2.83
C PHE A 65 7.51 22.83 3.17
N MET A 66 8.58 22.45 2.47
CA MET A 66 9.91 23.01 2.66
C MET A 66 9.97 24.48 2.25
N GLU A 67 9.43 24.83 1.07
CA GLU A 67 9.38 26.22 0.60
C GLU A 67 8.44 27.08 1.45
N ASN A 68 7.27 26.54 1.86
CA ASN A 68 6.30 27.28 2.65
C ASN A 68 6.79 27.65 4.05
N ARG A 69 7.82 26.96 4.54
CA ARG A 69 8.48 27.32 5.81
C ARG A 69 9.25 28.63 5.72
N GLU A 70 9.78 28.98 4.56
CA GLU A 70 10.59 30.18 4.35
C GLU A 70 9.79 31.33 3.70
N HIS A 71 8.89 30.99 2.78
CA HIS A 71 8.11 31.96 2.02
C HIS A 71 6.71 31.42 1.74
N GLN A 72 5.72 32.31 1.63
CA GLN A 72 4.38 31.89 1.20
C GLN A 72 4.44 31.33 -0.22
N THR A 73 4.17 30.06 -0.38
CA THR A 73 4.33 29.32 -1.64
C THR A 73 2.99 28.91 -2.20
N SER A 74 2.86 28.99 -3.53
CA SER A 74 1.64 28.54 -4.22
C SER A 74 1.45 27.02 -4.13
N ALA A 75 0.20 26.57 -3.91
CA ALA A 75 -0.17 25.15 -3.89
C ALA A 75 0.19 24.39 -5.18
N SER A 76 0.41 25.10 -6.31
CA SER A 76 0.87 24.50 -7.56
C SER A 76 2.21 23.76 -7.46
N LYS A 77 3.01 24.05 -6.43
CA LYS A 77 4.27 23.33 -6.15
C LYS A 77 4.08 21.85 -5.81
N VAL A 78 2.90 21.43 -5.42
CA VAL A 78 2.58 20.01 -5.24
C VAL A 78 2.79 19.23 -6.54
N PHE A 79 2.61 19.88 -7.71
CA PHE A 79 2.85 19.26 -9.02
C PHE A 79 4.31 19.38 -9.50
N TYR A 80 5.22 19.83 -8.64
CA TYR A 80 6.65 20.00 -8.97
C TYR A 80 7.30 18.74 -9.54
N GLY A 81 6.95 17.57 -9.03
CA GLY A 81 7.45 16.27 -9.50
C GLY A 81 7.08 15.94 -10.95
N PHE A 82 6.03 16.55 -11.50
CA PHE A 82 5.57 16.32 -12.88
C PHE A 82 6.21 17.24 -13.91
N GLN A 83 6.96 18.27 -13.49
CA GLN A 83 7.49 19.30 -14.37
C GLN A 83 8.89 18.96 -14.91
N ASN A 84 9.20 19.47 -16.13
CA ASN A 84 10.55 19.64 -16.69
C ASN A 84 11.44 18.39 -16.69
N GLY A 85 10.96 17.24 -17.15
CA GLY A 85 11.74 16.01 -17.30
C GLY A 85 12.16 15.33 -15.98
N ARG A 86 11.72 15.88 -14.84
CA ARG A 86 12.02 15.35 -13.48
C ARG A 86 11.22 14.10 -13.16
N TYR A 87 10.04 13.99 -13.72
CA TYR A 87 9.06 12.94 -13.45
C TYR A 87 9.65 11.53 -13.55
N GLY A 88 10.32 11.23 -14.65
CA GLY A 88 10.90 9.89 -14.87
C GLY A 88 11.92 9.48 -13.81
N ASN A 89 12.80 10.40 -13.38
CA ASN A 89 13.78 10.12 -12.35
C ASN A 89 13.13 9.97 -10.96
N VAL A 90 12.17 10.82 -10.64
CA VAL A 90 11.38 10.77 -9.39
C VAL A 90 10.66 9.43 -9.28
N VAL A 91 9.85 9.07 -10.30
CA VAL A 91 9.09 7.81 -10.31
C VAL A 91 10.03 6.61 -10.21
N LYS A 92 11.12 6.60 -10.99
CA LYS A 92 12.11 5.52 -10.97
C LYS A 92 12.75 5.34 -9.59
N THR A 93 13.19 6.42 -8.97
CA THR A 93 13.86 6.37 -7.66
C THR A 93 12.89 5.92 -6.55
N MET A 94 11.67 6.47 -6.54
CA MET A 94 10.64 6.10 -5.58
C MET A 94 10.19 4.64 -5.76
N PHE A 95 10.03 4.19 -7.01
CA PHE A 95 9.71 2.78 -7.30
C PHE A 95 10.78 1.83 -6.75
N PHE A 96 12.06 2.11 -6.98
CA PHE A 96 13.13 1.27 -6.44
C PHE A 96 13.22 1.32 -4.91
N ARG A 97 12.93 2.48 -4.31
CA ARG A 97 12.80 2.59 -2.86
C ARG A 97 11.73 1.63 -2.34
N ASP A 98 10.52 1.70 -2.92
CA ASP A 98 9.38 0.89 -2.51
C ASP A 98 9.64 -0.61 -2.76
N LEU A 99 10.26 -0.94 -3.88
CA LEU A 99 10.68 -2.30 -4.21
C LEU A 99 11.69 -2.87 -3.20
N PHE A 100 12.69 -2.09 -2.79
CA PHE A 100 13.64 -2.51 -1.77
C PHE A 100 12.97 -2.72 -0.42
N ILE A 101 12.09 -1.83 0.00
CA ILE A 101 11.33 -1.97 1.24
C ILE A 101 10.47 -3.24 1.18
N LEU A 102 9.75 -3.45 0.07
CA LEU A 102 8.91 -4.64 -0.15
C LEU A 102 9.74 -5.93 -0.06
N LEU A 103 10.89 -5.97 -0.74
CA LEU A 103 11.76 -7.15 -0.77
C LEU A 103 12.27 -7.51 0.64
N TRP A 104 12.70 -6.51 1.41
CA TRP A 104 13.15 -6.71 2.78
C TRP A 104 12.00 -7.10 3.73
N THR A 105 10.80 -6.55 3.51
CA THR A 105 9.59 -6.90 4.28
C THR A 105 9.15 -8.33 3.97
N LEU A 106 9.27 -8.76 2.71
CA LEU A 106 8.95 -10.14 2.29
C LEU A 106 9.92 -11.16 2.89
N LEU A 107 11.20 -10.79 2.98
CA LEU A 107 12.24 -11.66 3.52
C LEU A 107 12.10 -11.79 5.04
N LEU A 108 11.96 -10.68 5.73
CA LEU A 108 11.77 -10.59 7.18
C LEU A 108 11.10 -9.25 7.52
N ILE A 109 10.03 -9.29 8.30
CA ILE A 109 9.24 -8.09 8.66
C ILE A 109 10.11 -7.05 9.39
N VAL A 110 10.94 -7.47 10.34
CA VAL A 110 11.77 -6.55 11.15
C VAL A 110 12.78 -5.76 10.31
N PRO A 111 13.63 -6.36 9.47
CA PRO A 111 14.53 -5.58 8.61
C PRO A 111 13.78 -4.76 7.55
N GLY A 112 12.57 -5.17 7.12
CA GLY A 112 11.71 -4.35 6.27
C GLY A 112 11.33 -3.04 6.93
N ILE A 113 10.93 -3.06 8.19
CA ILE A 113 10.64 -1.87 9.00
C ILE A 113 11.89 -0.98 9.12
N ILE A 114 13.05 -1.55 9.48
CA ILE A 114 14.30 -0.79 9.60
C ILE A 114 14.68 -0.11 8.27
N LYS A 115 14.51 -0.79 7.14
CA LYS A 115 14.78 -0.23 5.81
C LYS A 115 13.77 0.85 5.42
N SER A 116 12.52 0.71 5.82
CA SER A 116 11.49 1.76 5.63
C SER A 116 11.92 3.07 6.27
N TYR A 117 12.38 3.05 7.53
CA TYR A 117 12.93 4.23 8.18
C TYR A 117 14.21 4.75 7.50
N SER A 118 15.10 3.86 7.05
CA SER A 118 16.33 4.27 6.36
C SER A 118 16.06 5.04 5.05
N TYR A 119 14.98 4.75 4.36
CA TYR A 119 14.61 5.40 3.10
C TYR A 119 13.53 6.48 3.22
N ARG A 120 13.20 6.87 4.44
CA ARG A 120 12.13 7.85 4.72
C ARG A 120 12.41 9.22 4.11
N LEU A 121 13.66 9.64 4.05
CA LEU A 121 14.07 10.97 3.58
C LEU A 121 14.18 11.07 2.04
N VAL A 122 14.05 9.97 1.31
CA VAL A 122 14.17 9.98 -0.17
C VAL A 122 13.24 10.99 -0.84
N PRO A 123 11.93 11.12 -0.47
CA PRO A 123 11.06 12.13 -1.10
C PRO A 123 11.53 13.56 -0.85
N TYR A 124 12.11 13.85 0.31
CA TYR A 124 12.67 15.17 0.64
C TYR A 124 13.91 15.46 -0.19
N ILE A 125 14.82 14.51 -0.30
CA ILE A 125 16.04 14.62 -1.12
C ILE A 125 15.69 14.88 -2.58
N LEU A 126 14.71 14.14 -3.13
CA LEU A 126 14.25 14.33 -4.51
C LEU A 126 13.48 15.64 -4.71
N SER A 127 12.85 16.17 -3.66
CA SER A 127 12.17 17.46 -3.74
C SER A 127 13.15 18.63 -3.89
N GLU A 128 14.34 18.50 -3.33
CA GLU A 128 15.43 19.48 -3.49
C GLU A 128 16.20 19.25 -4.78
N ASN A 129 16.57 17.99 -5.06
CA ASN A 129 17.37 17.64 -6.24
C ASN A 129 16.74 16.46 -7.02
N PRO A 130 15.74 16.73 -7.87
CA PRO A 130 15.00 15.70 -8.61
C PRO A 130 15.84 15.00 -9.69
N HIS A 131 17.01 15.52 -10.04
CA HIS A 131 17.94 14.93 -11.00
C HIS A 131 19.04 14.08 -10.34
N MET A 132 19.02 13.97 -9.00
CA MET A 132 19.99 13.15 -8.28
C MET A 132 19.94 11.69 -8.72
N ASP A 133 21.11 11.05 -8.84
CA ASP A 133 21.17 9.62 -9.15
C ASP A 133 20.49 8.79 -8.05
N ARG A 134 19.76 7.77 -8.47
CA ARG A 134 18.97 6.89 -7.58
C ARG A 134 19.81 6.30 -6.45
N LYS A 135 21.00 5.75 -6.78
CA LYS A 135 21.86 5.15 -5.76
C LYS A 135 22.27 6.19 -4.72
N ARG A 136 22.65 7.37 -5.18
CA ARG A 136 23.07 8.47 -4.31
C ARG A 136 21.93 8.95 -3.41
N ALA A 137 20.71 9.06 -3.93
CA ALA A 137 19.54 9.46 -3.13
C ALA A 137 19.23 8.44 -2.03
N LEU A 138 19.31 7.15 -2.33
CA LEU A 138 19.09 6.07 -1.35
C LEU A 138 20.20 6.02 -0.30
N GLU A 139 21.46 6.13 -0.70
CA GLU A 139 22.61 6.17 0.20
C GLU A 139 22.56 7.38 1.13
N LEU A 140 22.29 8.56 0.59
CA LEU A 140 22.18 9.80 1.36
C LEU A 140 21.07 9.70 2.42
N SER A 141 19.90 9.18 2.04
CA SER A 141 18.81 8.94 2.99
C SER A 141 19.21 7.99 4.11
N GLN A 142 19.95 6.90 3.79
CA GLN A 142 20.45 5.98 4.80
C GLN A 142 21.45 6.65 5.75
N GLN A 143 22.39 7.45 5.23
CA GLN A 143 23.38 8.18 6.02
C GLN A 143 22.73 9.19 6.95
N MET A 144 21.75 9.96 6.45
CA MET A 144 21.03 10.95 7.25
C MET A 144 20.17 10.34 8.36
N MET A 145 19.63 9.12 8.13
CA MET A 145 18.82 8.39 9.10
C MET A 145 19.66 7.49 10.02
N ASP A 146 20.95 7.41 9.81
CA ASP A 146 21.81 6.60 10.68
C ASP A 146 21.92 7.25 12.09
N GLY A 147 21.71 6.44 13.11
CA GLY A 147 21.58 6.92 14.49
C GLY A 147 20.20 7.43 14.89
N HIS A 148 19.37 7.92 13.95
CA HIS A 148 18.06 8.56 14.25
C HIS A 148 16.83 7.70 13.99
N LYS A 149 17.00 6.44 13.54
CA LYS A 149 15.89 5.52 13.22
C LYS A 149 14.98 5.24 14.41
N MET A 150 15.57 5.05 15.61
CA MET A 150 14.82 4.79 16.82
C MET A 150 14.04 6.02 17.29
N GLU A 151 14.61 7.21 17.18
CA GLU A 151 13.92 8.46 17.51
C GLU A 151 12.69 8.67 16.63
N ALA A 152 12.83 8.42 15.32
CA ALA A 152 11.72 8.47 14.36
C ALA A 152 10.65 7.43 14.68
N PHE A 153 11.04 6.20 15.07
CA PHE A 153 10.12 5.15 15.48
C PHE A 153 9.34 5.52 16.75
N VAL A 154 10.02 6.02 17.77
CA VAL A 154 9.38 6.46 19.04
C VAL A 154 8.42 7.61 18.78
N LEU A 155 8.79 8.55 17.92
CA LEU A 155 7.92 9.65 17.52
C LEU A 155 6.62 9.14 16.88
N GLU A 156 6.71 8.22 15.92
CA GLU A 156 5.52 7.62 15.30
C GLU A 156 4.68 6.81 16.28
N LEU A 157 5.32 6.08 17.18
CA LEU A 157 4.61 5.31 18.22
C LEU A 157 3.82 6.25 19.15
N SER A 158 4.37 7.44 19.47
CA SER A 158 3.66 8.46 20.22
C SER A 158 2.41 8.96 19.50
N PHE A 159 2.50 9.20 18.19
CA PHE A 159 1.32 9.57 17.38
C PHE A 159 0.32 8.43 17.21
N PHE A 160 0.79 7.19 17.20
CA PHE A 160 -0.10 6.02 17.12
C PHE A 160 -1.07 5.93 18.30
N GLY A 161 -0.64 6.32 19.51
CA GLY A 161 -1.51 6.42 20.68
C GLY A 161 -2.67 7.40 20.46
N TRP A 162 -2.38 8.57 19.88
CA TRP A 162 -3.41 9.55 19.52
C TRP A 162 -4.35 9.07 18.43
N PHE A 163 -3.82 8.34 17.43
CA PHE A 163 -4.63 7.73 16.37
C PHE A 163 -5.59 6.67 16.94
N LEU A 164 -5.12 5.83 17.86
CA LEU A 164 -5.96 4.84 18.56
C LEU A 164 -7.06 5.52 19.38
N LEU A 165 -6.73 6.58 20.10
CA LEU A 165 -7.70 7.36 20.87
C LEU A 165 -8.77 7.97 19.96
N SER A 166 -8.37 8.57 18.85
CA SER A 166 -9.28 9.12 17.83
C SER A 166 -10.20 8.03 17.23
N ALA A 167 -9.65 6.85 16.93
CA ALA A 167 -10.45 5.72 16.42
C ALA A 167 -11.47 5.22 17.47
N LEU A 168 -11.08 5.19 18.74
CA LEU A 168 -11.95 4.76 19.85
C LEU A 168 -13.08 5.75 20.12
N THR A 169 -12.83 7.04 19.95
CA THR A 169 -13.79 8.14 20.15
C THR A 169 -14.60 8.48 18.89
N CYS A 170 -14.55 7.64 17.84
CA CYS A 170 -15.20 7.90 16.54
C CYS A 170 -14.83 9.26 15.92
N GLY A 171 -13.61 9.74 16.20
CA GLY A 171 -13.11 10.97 15.60
C GLY A 171 -13.55 12.27 16.28
N LEU A 172 -14.05 12.19 17.51
CA LEU A 172 -14.32 13.38 18.37
C LEU A 172 -13.04 13.99 18.90
#